data_a0a2d59e16c5f52e9268861fe1b0db3b
#
_entry.id   a0a2d59e16c5f52e9268861fe1b0db3b
#
_cell.length_a   1.000
_cell.length_b   1.000
_cell.length_c   1.000
_cell.angle_alpha   90.00
_cell.angle_beta   90.00
_cell.angle_gamma   90.00
#
_symmetry.space_group_name_H-M   'P 1'
#
loop_
_entity.id
_entity.type
_entity.pdbx_description
1 polymer ?
#
loop_
_entity_poly.entity_id
_entity_poly.type
_entity_poly.pdbx_seq_one_letter_code
_entity_poly.pdbx_strand_id
1 'polypeptide(L)'
;MNNEDLKLMTEALAKWRSDLHEPHRRGARAELRRSKNITDVIMTPSYQRLCSRLGEELASFSKQDKERLAFIAGLLAHVREHSKAKLASAMSNGSPSCVSELRFRRLLQHEWDDRFYGAMIRIIRMLKYQVNVYDLVESMYYWNEQKKKEWAYAYFS
;
A
#
# COMPACT_ATOMS: atom_id res chain seq x y z
N MET A 1 5.78 14.93 8.07
CA MET A 1 5.81 15.03 6.59
C MET A 1 4.68 15.96 6.15
N ASN A 2 4.97 16.96 5.34
CA ASN A 2 3.95 17.86 4.81
C ASN A 2 3.35 17.32 3.51
N ASN A 3 2.34 18.00 2.96
CA ASN A 3 1.64 17.54 1.75
C ASN A 3 2.55 17.46 0.51
N GLU A 4 3.52 18.36 0.39
CA GLU A 4 4.46 18.32 -0.73
C GLU A 4 5.41 17.14 -0.62
N ASP A 5 5.90 16.86 0.58
CA ASP A 5 6.76 15.71 0.85
C ASP A 5 6.02 14.40 0.56
N LEU A 6 4.76 14.33 0.96
CA LEU A 6 3.92 13.16 0.68
C LEU A 6 3.73 12.98 -0.83
N LYS A 7 3.48 14.07 -1.55
CA LYS A 7 3.31 14.01 -3.01
C LYS A 7 4.57 13.50 -3.70
N LEU A 8 5.73 14.03 -3.31
CA LEU A 8 7.02 13.60 -3.86
C LEU A 8 7.29 12.14 -3.54
N MET A 9 7.00 11.73 -2.31
CA MET A 9 7.14 10.34 -1.88
C MET A 9 6.22 9.41 -2.68
N THR A 10 4.98 9.83 -2.87
CA THR A 10 4.00 9.05 -3.62
C THR A 10 4.43 8.88 -5.08
N GLU A 11 4.94 9.93 -5.71
CA GLU A 11 5.45 9.86 -7.08
C GLU A 11 6.67 8.93 -7.17
N ALA A 12 7.57 9.02 -6.21
CA ALA A 12 8.75 8.16 -6.15
C ALA A 12 8.36 6.69 -5.98
N LEU A 13 7.39 6.41 -5.11
CA LEU A 13 6.89 5.06 -4.90
C LEU A 13 6.14 4.51 -6.11
N ALA A 14 5.36 5.34 -6.80
CA ALA A 14 4.67 4.94 -8.02
C ALA A 14 5.67 4.56 -9.12
N LYS A 15 6.73 5.34 -9.27
CA LYS A 15 7.80 5.04 -10.21
C LYS A 15 8.54 3.77 -9.82
N TRP A 16 8.88 3.62 -8.55
CA TRP A 16 9.54 2.41 -8.04
C TRP A 16 8.69 1.17 -8.32
N ARG A 17 7.39 1.21 -8.08
CA ARG A 17 6.48 0.11 -8.38
C ARG A 17 6.49 -0.23 -9.88
N SER A 18 6.42 0.78 -10.72
CA SER A 18 6.46 0.58 -12.17
C SER A 18 7.76 -0.12 -12.59
N ASP A 19 8.90 0.36 -12.09
CA ASP A 19 10.21 -0.23 -12.36
C ASP A 19 10.28 -1.67 -11.83
N LEU A 20 9.71 -1.94 -10.67
CA LEU A 20 9.69 -3.26 -10.05
C LEU A 20 8.94 -4.28 -10.91
N HIS A 21 7.97 -3.82 -11.71
CA HIS A 21 7.18 -4.70 -12.57
C HIS A 21 7.79 -4.90 -13.96
N GLU A 22 8.95 -4.33 -14.23
CA GLU A 22 9.70 -4.64 -15.45
C GLU A 22 10.17 -6.10 -15.44
N PRO A 23 10.27 -6.76 -16.63
CA PRO A 23 10.61 -8.19 -16.69
C PRO A 23 11.91 -8.56 -15.97
N HIS A 24 12.92 -7.69 -16.03
CA HIS A 24 14.23 -7.96 -15.39
C HIS A 24 14.19 -7.84 -13.85
N ARG A 25 13.08 -7.39 -13.28
CA ARG A 25 12.90 -7.26 -11.82
C ARG A 25 12.03 -8.37 -11.22
N ARG A 26 11.79 -9.42 -11.98
CA ARG A 26 10.91 -10.51 -11.54
C ARG A 26 11.33 -11.13 -10.21
N GLY A 27 12.62 -11.35 -10.00
CA GLY A 27 13.15 -11.91 -8.76
C GLY A 27 12.90 -11.00 -7.56
N ALA A 28 13.14 -9.69 -7.73
CA ALA A 28 12.91 -8.69 -6.69
C ALA A 28 11.43 -8.64 -6.30
N ARG A 29 10.55 -8.67 -7.29
CA ARG A 29 9.10 -8.69 -7.08
C ARG A 29 8.66 -9.93 -6.30
N ALA A 30 9.15 -11.10 -6.71
CA ALA A 30 8.83 -12.36 -6.06
C ALA A 30 9.27 -12.37 -4.60
N GLU A 31 10.46 -11.84 -4.32
CA GLU A 31 10.98 -11.75 -2.95
C GLU A 31 10.08 -10.89 -2.06
N LEU A 32 9.67 -9.71 -2.55
CA LEU A 32 8.76 -8.83 -1.82
C LEU A 32 7.40 -9.50 -1.60
N ARG A 33 6.88 -10.19 -2.60
CA ARG A 33 5.59 -10.89 -2.50
C ARG A 33 5.61 -12.04 -1.51
N ARG A 34 6.77 -12.67 -1.27
CA ARG A 34 6.93 -13.72 -0.27
C ARG A 34 7.02 -13.18 1.15
N SER A 35 7.26 -11.88 1.29
CA SER A 35 7.34 -11.23 2.61
C SER A 35 5.96 -11.24 3.27
N LYS A 36 5.86 -11.84 4.44
CA LYS A 36 4.59 -12.04 5.15
C LYS A 36 4.29 -10.95 6.17
N ASN A 37 5.29 -10.16 6.51
CA ASN A 37 5.17 -9.11 7.51
C ASN A 37 6.13 -7.97 7.20
N ILE A 38 6.01 -6.90 7.96
CA ILE A 38 6.78 -5.66 7.74
C ILE A 38 8.29 -5.93 7.90
N THR A 39 8.67 -6.71 8.89
CA THR A 39 10.08 -7.05 9.14
C THR A 39 10.68 -7.78 7.93
N ASP A 40 9.97 -8.75 7.38
CA ASP A 40 10.43 -9.45 6.19
C ASP A 40 10.69 -8.49 5.02
N VAL A 41 9.79 -7.52 4.82
CA VAL A 41 9.95 -6.51 3.76
C VAL A 41 11.23 -5.71 4.00
N ILE A 42 11.43 -5.23 5.23
CA ILE A 42 12.61 -4.41 5.59
C ILE A 42 13.90 -5.16 5.27
N MET A 43 13.91 -6.46 5.47
CA MET A 43 15.10 -7.28 5.27
C MET A 43 15.37 -7.62 3.80
N THR A 44 14.51 -7.23 2.87
CA THR A 44 14.77 -7.49 1.46
C THR A 44 15.75 -6.49 0.87
N PRO A 45 16.65 -6.94 -0.03
CA PRO A 45 17.52 -6.01 -0.77
C PRO A 45 16.73 -4.98 -1.58
N SER A 46 15.58 -5.36 -2.12
CA SER A 46 14.74 -4.46 -2.92
C SER A 46 14.26 -3.26 -2.12
N TYR A 47 13.79 -3.48 -0.88
CA TYR A 47 13.38 -2.39 -0.01
C TYR A 47 14.58 -1.51 0.37
N GLN A 48 15.73 -2.12 0.67
CA GLN A 48 16.92 -1.37 1.01
C GLN A 48 17.41 -0.50 -0.15
N ARG A 49 17.28 -0.97 -1.38
CA ARG A 49 17.57 -0.17 -2.58
C ARG A 49 16.62 1.01 -2.72
N LEU A 50 15.34 0.82 -2.40
CA LEU A 50 14.38 1.92 -2.37
C LEU A 50 14.82 2.98 -1.37
N CYS A 51 15.21 2.58 -0.18
CA CYS A 51 15.72 3.49 0.85
C CYS A 51 16.94 4.27 0.35
N SER A 52 17.86 3.60 -0.32
CA SER A 52 19.04 4.26 -0.90
C SER A 52 18.67 5.28 -1.97
N ARG A 53 17.67 4.99 -2.79
CA ARG A 53 17.16 5.93 -3.80
C ARG A 53 16.56 7.18 -3.19
N LEU A 54 15.82 7.01 -2.09
CA LEU A 54 15.19 8.14 -1.39
C LEU A 54 16.22 8.99 -0.64
N GLY A 55 17.33 8.39 -0.25
CA GLY A 55 18.50 9.10 0.29
C GLY A 55 18.16 10.10 1.38
N GLU A 56 18.43 11.38 1.11
CA GLU A 56 18.26 12.46 2.08
C GLU A 56 16.81 12.66 2.53
N GLU A 57 15.84 12.28 1.71
CA GLU A 57 14.43 12.38 2.05
C GLU A 57 14.09 11.53 3.29
N LEU A 58 14.82 10.44 3.51
CA LEU A 58 14.62 9.59 4.66
C LEU A 58 15.25 10.13 5.94
N ALA A 59 16.10 11.16 5.85
CA ALA A 59 16.78 11.72 7.03
C ALA A 59 15.80 12.26 8.06
N SER A 60 14.63 12.75 7.61
CA SER A 60 13.58 13.28 8.48
C SER A 60 12.61 12.22 8.97
N PHE A 61 12.75 10.96 8.51
CA PHE A 61 11.82 9.90 8.86
C PHE A 61 12.13 9.34 10.24
N SER A 62 11.08 9.21 11.05
CA SER A 62 11.15 8.46 12.30
C SER A 62 11.24 6.96 11.99
N LYS A 63 11.54 6.17 13.01
CA LYS A 63 11.49 4.71 12.90
C LYS A 63 10.11 4.24 12.41
N GLN A 64 9.05 4.85 12.94
CA GLN A 64 7.68 4.51 12.56
C GLN A 64 7.41 4.85 11.10
N ASP A 65 7.91 5.99 10.61
CA ASP A 65 7.77 6.38 9.21
C ASP A 65 8.44 5.37 8.28
N LYS A 66 9.60 4.87 8.67
CA LYS A 66 10.31 3.85 7.88
C LYS A 66 9.56 2.52 7.85
N GLU A 67 8.93 2.14 8.95
CA GLU A 67 8.10 0.94 8.99
C GLU A 67 6.85 1.09 8.11
N ARG A 68 6.25 2.28 8.09
CA ARG A 68 5.14 2.58 7.19
C ARG A 68 5.57 2.53 5.73
N LEU A 69 6.75 3.04 5.44
CA LEU A 69 7.31 2.96 4.08
C LEU A 69 7.48 1.50 3.66
N ALA A 70 8.01 0.64 4.54
CA ALA A 70 8.16 -0.78 4.25
C ALA A 70 6.81 -1.47 4.01
N PHE A 71 5.83 -1.16 4.83
CA PHE A 71 4.45 -1.65 4.69
C PHE A 71 3.92 -1.31 3.29
N ILE A 72 4.03 -0.05 2.90
CA ILE A 72 3.56 0.43 1.60
C ILE A 72 4.34 -0.25 0.46
N ALA A 73 5.66 -0.31 0.56
CA ALA A 73 6.50 -0.95 -0.47
C ALA A 73 6.12 -2.41 -0.67
N GLY A 74 5.90 -3.14 0.42
CA GLY A 74 5.47 -4.53 0.35
C GLY A 74 4.14 -4.69 -0.36
N LEU A 75 3.17 -3.83 -0.06
CA LEU A 75 1.87 -3.86 -0.72
C LEU A 75 1.98 -3.54 -2.20
N LEU A 76 2.81 -2.55 -2.56
CA LEU A 76 2.98 -2.14 -3.96
C LEU A 76 3.54 -3.27 -4.83
N ALA A 77 4.29 -4.20 -4.27
CA ALA A 77 4.79 -5.36 -5.00
C ALA A 77 3.64 -6.27 -5.48
N HIS A 78 2.48 -6.20 -4.82
CA HIS A 78 1.30 -6.97 -5.21
C HIS A 78 0.39 -6.24 -6.21
N VAL A 79 0.61 -4.96 -6.45
CA VAL A 79 -0.21 -4.18 -7.37
C VAL A 79 0.34 -4.33 -8.80
N ARG A 80 -0.43 -4.96 -9.67
CA ARG A 80 -0.02 -5.19 -11.07
C ARG A 80 -0.31 -3.99 -11.96
N GLU A 81 -1.46 -3.35 -11.76
CA GLU A 81 -1.87 -2.22 -12.59
C GLU A 81 -2.46 -1.11 -11.73
N HIS A 82 -2.19 0.13 -12.12
CA HIS A 82 -2.81 1.30 -11.51
C HIS A 82 -4.25 1.42 -12.02
N SER A 83 -5.19 1.69 -11.09
CA SER A 83 -6.60 1.95 -11.38
C SER A 83 -6.96 3.35 -10.93
N LYS A 84 -7.87 3.99 -11.65
CA LYS A 84 -8.33 5.34 -11.30
C LYS A 84 -9.27 5.36 -10.10
N ALA A 85 -10.01 4.28 -9.88
CA ALA A 85 -10.99 4.21 -8.79
C ALA A 85 -10.28 4.19 -7.43
N LYS A 86 -10.79 4.98 -6.49
CA LYS A 86 -10.27 4.92 -5.12
C LYS A 86 -10.56 3.56 -4.50
N LEU A 87 -9.71 3.13 -3.58
CA LEU A 87 -9.76 1.79 -2.99
C LEU A 87 -11.12 1.42 -2.43
N ALA A 88 -11.66 2.25 -1.55
CA ALA A 88 -12.93 1.93 -0.90
C ALA A 88 -14.08 1.87 -1.90
N SER A 89 -14.09 2.74 -2.91
CA SER A 89 -15.08 2.70 -3.98
C SER A 89 -14.94 1.45 -4.82
N ALA A 90 -13.72 1.04 -5.12
CA ALA A 90 -13.46 -0.20 -5.86
C ALA A 90 -13.93 -1.42 -5.06
N MET A 91 -13.74 -1.41 -3.75
CA MET A 91 -14.18 -2.51 -2.87
C MET A 91 -15.71 -2.70 -2.90
N SER A 92 -16.48 -1.62 -2.98
CA SER A 92 -17.94 -1.67 -3.00
C SER A 92 -18.52 -1.93 -4.39
N ASN A 93 -17.70 -1.89 -5.42
CA ASN A 93 -18.15 -2.05 -6.79
C ASN A 93 -18.66 -3.47 -7.07
N GLY A 94 -19.70 -3.54 -7.90
CA GLY A 94 -20.25 -4.82 -8.34
C GLY A 94 -21.45 -5.29 -7.52
N SER A 95 -22.09 -6.35 -8.01
CA SER A 95 -23.23 -6.99 -7.34
C SER A 95 -23.07 -8.51 -7.49
N PRO A 96 -22.60 -9.23 -6.45
CA PRO A 96 -22.18 -8.70 -5.14
C PRO A 96 -20.91 -7.85 -5.24
N SER A 97 -20.68 -7.01 -4.22
CA SER A 97 -19.48 -6.16 -4.18
C SER A 97 -18.19 -6.99 -4.11
N CYS A 98 -17.10 -6.44 -4.71
CA CYS A 98 -15.80 -7.12 -4.73
C CYS A 98 -15.32 -7.50 -3.33
N VAL A 99 -15.54 -6.62 -2.37
CA VAL A 99 -15.30 -6.87 -0.94
C VAL A 99 -16.62 -6.73 -0.23
N SER A 100 -17.05 -7.78 0.49
CA SER A 100 -18.32 -7.76 1.19
C SER A 100 -18.34 -6.71 2.30
N GLU A 101 -19.53 -6.25 2.66
CA GLU A 101 -19.70 -5.29 3.74
C GLU A 101 -19.07 -5.78 5.05
N LEU A 102 -19.26 -7.06 5.38
CA LEU A 102 -18.68 -7.64 6.59
C LEU A 102 -17.14 -7.58 6.57
N ARG A 103 -16.53 -7.94 5.44
CA ARG A 103 -15.06 -7.88 5.29
C ARG A 103 -14.57 -6.44 5.37
N PHE A 104 -15.29 -5.52 4.74
CA PHE A 104 -14.93 -4.11 4.78
C PHE A 104 -14.98 -3.57 6.21
N ARG A 105 -16.05 -3.87 6.95
CA ARG A 105 -16.19 -3.43 8.33
C ARG A 105 -15.09 -4.01 9.23
N ARG A 106 -14.71 -5.27 9.01
CA ARG A 106 -13.58 -5.89 9.73
C ARG A 106 -12.27 -5.21 9.38
N LEU A 107 -12.08 -4.83 8.11
CA LEU A 107 -10.89 -4.13 7.68
C LEU A 107 -10.70 -2.81 8.43
N LEU A 108 -11.78 -2.06 8.63
CA LEU A 108 -11.75 -0.79 9.36
C LEU A 108 -11.39 -0.94 10.84
N GLN A 109 -11.49 -2.15 11.40
CA GLN A 109 -11.15 -2.39 12.81
C GLN A 109 -9.65 -2.60 13.03
N HIS A 110 -8.88 -2.77 11.95
CA HIS A 110 -7.44 -2.97 12.09
C HIS A 110 -6.74 -1.70 12.53
N GLU A 111 -5.80 -1.88 13.45
CA GLU A 111 -4.78 -0.87 13.69
C GLU A 111 -3.63 -1.12 12.71
N TRP A 112 -2.65 -0.23 12.72
CA TRP A 112 -1.53 -0.31 11.79
C TRP A 112 -0.48 -1.32 12.31
N ASP A 113 -0.56 -2.58 11.83
CA ASP A 113 0.30 -3.69 12.24
C ASP A 113 0.42 -4.76 11.14
N ASP A 114 1.08 -5.87 11.46
CA ASP A 114 1.26 -6.98 10.51
C ASP A 114 -0.06 -7.66 10.12
N ARG A 115 -1.07 -7.66 10.97
CA ARG A 115 -2.38 -8.20 10.64
C ARG A 115 -3.05 -7.36 9.56
N PHE A 116 -2.93 -6.05 9.70
CA PHE A 116 -3.44 -5.14 8.69
C PHE A 116 -2.71 -5.32 7.36
N TYR A 117 -1.39 -5.53 7.42
CA TYR A 117 -0.58 -5.83 6.24
C TYR A 117 -1.15 -7.04 5.48
N GLY A 118 -1.36 -8.14 6.17
CA GLY A 118 -1.94 -9.35 5.58
C GLY A 118 -3.35 -9.14 5.05
N ALA A 119 -4.18 -8.38 5.78
CA ALA A 119 -5.54 -8.05 5.35
C ALA A 119 -5.52 -7.25 4.05
N MET A 120 -4.64 -6.26 3.92
CA MET A 120 -4.53 -5.45 2.72
C MET A 120 -4.05 -6.26 1.52
N ILE A 121 -3.15 -7.21 1.70
CA ILE A 121 -2.73 -8.12 0.62
C ILE A 121 -3.95 -8.88 0.08
N ARG A 122 -4.82 -9.37 0.96
CA ARG A 122 -6.04 -10.08 0.55
C ARG A 122 -7.00 -9.16 -0.20
N ILE A 123 -7.13 -7.90 0.25
CA ILE A 123 -7.96 -6.90 -0.44
C ILE A 123 -7.44 -6.65 -1.85
N ILE A 124 -6.13 -6.45 -2.00
CA ILE A 124 -5.51 -6.24 -3.32
C ILE A 124 -5.82 -7.42 -4.25
N ARG A 125 -5.73 -8.63 -3.73
CA ARG A 125 -6.08 -9.84 -4.49
C ARG A 125 -7.55 -9.82 -4.93
N MET A 126 -8.47 -9.45 -4.03
CA MET A 126 -9.90 -9.34 -4.34
C MET A 126 -10.20 -8.29 -5.40
N LEU A 127 -9.38 -7.25 -5.47
CA LEU A 127 -9.46 -6.21 -6.49
C LEU A 127 -8.72 -6.60 -7.77
N LYS A 128 -8.32 -7.87 -7.91
CA LYS A 128 -7.63 -8.43 -9.09
C LYS A 128 -6.30 -7.75 -9.35
N TYR A 129 -5.63 -7.31 -8.29
CA TYR A 129 -4.31 -6.67 -8.33
C TYR A 129 -4.32 -5.32 -9.06
N GLN A 130 -5.50 -4.70 -9.21
CA GLN A 130 -5.69 -3.38 -9.82
C GLN A 130 -6.10 -2.41 -8.74
N VAL A 131 -5.23 -1.45 -8.44
CA VAL A 131 -5.38 -0.55 -7.31
C VAL A 131 -4.93 0.85 -7.69
N ASN A 132 -5.61 1.86 -7.16
CA ASN A 132 -5.14 3.23 -7.26
C ASN A 132 -3.90 3.39 -6.39
N VAL A 133 -2.72 3.45 -7.02
CA VAL A 133 -1.43 3.51 -6.33
C VAL A 133 -1.34 4.72 -5.41
N TYR A 134 -1.81 5.88 -5.87
CA TYR A 134 -1.74 7.13 -5.10
C TYR A 134 -2.62 7.07 -3.85
N ASP A 135 -3.84 6.56 -4.01
CA ASP A 135 -4.77 6.37 -2.90
C ASP A 135 -4.22 5.35 -1.89
N LEU A 136 -3.61 4.27 -2.38
CA LEU A 136 -3.01 3.26 -1.52
C LEU A 136 -1.90 3.87 -0.64
N VAL A 137 -0.98 4.60 -1.25
CA VAL A 137 0.13 5.23 -0.52
C VAL A 137 -0.40 6.18 0.54
N GLU A 138 -1.29 7.09 0.16
CA GLU A 138 -1.85 8.08 1.09
C GLU A 138 -2.63 7.41 2.21
N SER A 139 -3.51 6.48 1.88
CA SER A 139 -4.36 5.81 2.86
C SER A 139 -3.56 5.00 3.86
N MET A 140 -2.53 4.30 3.41
CA MET A 140 -1.70 3.50 4.31
C MET A 140 -0.79 4.37 5.16
N TYR A 141 -0.27 5.46 4.61
CA TYR A 141 0.57 6.38 5.37
C TYR A 141 -0.22 7.06 6.50
N TYR A 142 -1.45 7.47 6.19
CA TYR A 142 -2.34 8.17 7.14
C TYR A 142 -3.45 7.29 7.69
N TRP A 143 -3.19 5.99 7.88
CA TRP A 143 -4.21 5.10 8.43
C TRP A 143 -4.53 5.50 9.88
N ASN A 144 -5.66 6.17 10.05
CA ASN A 144 -6.15 6.70 11.31
C ASN A 144 -7.68 6.78 11.27
N GLU A 145 -8.31 7.27 12.33
CA GLU A 145 -9.77 7.36 12.40
C GLU A 145 -10.36 8.19 11.27
N GLN A 146 -9.71 9.30 10.92
CA GLN A 146 -10.20 10.16 9.84
C GLN A 146 -10.19 9.41 8.50
N LYS A 147 -9.12 8.69 8.22
CA LYS A 147 -9.01 7.90 6.98
C LYS A 147 -10.04 6.79 6.95
N LYS A 148 -10.28 6.12 8.07
CA LYS A 148 -11.31 5.08 8.19
C LYS A 148 -12.70 5.63 7.89
N LYS A 149 -13.00 6.84 8.39
CA LYS A 149 -14.27 7.52 8.08
C LYS A 149 -14.39 7.84 6.60
N GLU A 150 -13.34 8.35 5.99
CA GLU A 150 -13.33 8.64 4.55
C GLU A 150 -13.61 7.38 3.73
N TRP A 151 -12.99 6.26 4.11
CA TRP A 151 -13.23 4.97 3.45
C TRP A 151 -14.68 4.51 3.62
N ALA A 152 -15.24 4.68 4.81
CA ALA A 152 -16.63 4.30 5.06
C ALA A 152 -17.59 5.11 4.19
N TYR A 153 -17.39 6.42 4.10
CA TYR A 153 -18.22 7.27 3.22
C TYR A 153 -18.13 6.81 1.77
N ALA A 154 -16.93 6.50 1.30
CA ALA A 154 -16.73 6.06 -0.09
C ALA A 154 -17.32 4.68 -0.36
N TYR A 155 -17.19 3.74 0.58
CA TYR A 155 -17.71 2.37 0.41
C TYR A 155 -19.23 2.36 0.36
N PHE A 156 -19.88 3.09 1.27
CA PHE A 156 -21.34 3.07 1.41
C PHE A 156 -22.07 4.11 0.58
N SER A 157 -21.38 4.90 -0.20
CA SER A 157 -22.03 5.93 -1.01
C SER A 157 -22.75 5.38 -2.25
#